data_0a58084147587646e8457cfccc80e627
#
_entry.id   0a58084147587646e8457cfccc80e627
#
_cell.length_a   1.000
_cell.length_b   1.000
_cell.length_c   1.000
_cell.angle_alpha   90.00
_cell.angle_beta   90.00
_cell.angle_gamma   90.00
#
_symmetry.space_group_name_H-M   'P 1'
#
loop_
_entity.id
_entity.type
_entity.pdbx_description
1 polymer ?
#
loop_
_entity_poly.entity_id
_entity_poly.type
_entity_poly.pdbx_seq_one_letter_code
_entity_poly.pdbx_strand_id
1 'polypeptide(L)'
;MFKNKEQVMVVPVNYVSNVGNKFKLNETLTLQQSYCHYDSLGVYRPLYEIENNICFIRISTMLIIKNQYNEYLVKELHDKQKRPCLELGIHSYVKPQSGNYQAIYNQLIASTRNYFDVDLNFEYLGTIRDLANDNVKSILGNVYIAEINKNDFILKTKHDLYENKWYSKQELIDKYNKATSWSKIMIDIIVEELI
;
A
#
# COMPACT_ATOMS: atom_id res chain seq x y z
N MET A 1 25.03 1.81 -17.69
CA MET A 1 23.80 2.04 -16.89
C MET A 1 23.32 0.68 -16.40
N PHE A 2 23.43 0.39 -15.11
CA PHE A 2 22.97 -0.88 -14.55
C PHE A 2 21.45 -0.86 -14.55
N LYS A 3 20.81 -1.74 -15.36
CA LYS A 3 19.35 -1.90 -15.32
C LYS A 3 18.94 -2.47 -13.94
N ASN A 4 17.98 -1.87 -13.30
CA ASN A 4 17.45 -2.37 -12.05
C ASN A 4 16.89 -3.80 -12.27
N LYS A 5 17.57 -4.81 -11.68
CA LYS A 5 17.19 -6.22 -11.79
C LYS A 5 16.14 -6.63 -10.77
N GLU A 6 15.64 -5.67 -9.98
CA GLU A 6 14.57 -5.95 -9.02
C GLU A 6 13.37 -6.56 -9.74
N GLN A 7 12.94 -7.71 -9.28
CA GLN A 7 11.75 -8.39 -9.80
C GLN A 7 10.54 -8.03 -8.94
N VAL A 8 9.42 -7.80 -9.60
CA VAL A 8 8.14 -7.54 -8.96
C VAL A 8 7.06 -8.41 -9.59
N MET A 9 6.03 -8.75 -8.82
CA MET A 9 4.88 -9.47 -9.31
C MET A 9 4.05 -8.57 -10.22
N VAL A 10 3.65 -9.10 -11.36
CA VAL A 10 2.75 -8.46 -12.31
C VAL A 10 1.67 -9.43 -12.75
N VAL A 11 0.53 -8.89 -13.15
CA VAL A 11 -0.54 -9.64 -13.84
C VAL A 11 -0.82 -8.98 -15.18
N PRO A 12 -1.20 -9.75 -16.22
CA PRO A 12 -1.69 -9.17 -17.46
C PRO A 12 -2.93 -8.31 -17.22
N VAL A 13 -3.03 -7.18 -17.90
CA VAL A 13 -4.10 -6.19 -17.69
C VAL A 13 -5.51 -6.76 -17.89
N ASN A 14 -5.67 -7.74 -18.79
CA ASN A 14 -6.94 -8.38 -19.07
C ASN A 14 -7.45 -9.32 -17.96
N TYR A 15 -6.60 -9.69 -17.00
CA TYR A 15 -7.01 -10.47 -15.82
C TYR A 15 -7.50 -9.60 -14.66
N VAL A 16 -7.32 -8.30 -14.72
CA VAL A 16 -7.83 -7.38 -13.72
C VAL A 16 -9.30 -7.11 -14.01
N SER A 17 -10.15 -8.07 -13.67
CA SER A 17 -11.60 -7.99 -13.86
C SER A 17 -12.26 -7.24 -12.71
N ASN A 18 -13.39 -6.63 -13.06
CA ASN A 18 -14.25 -5.87 -12.14
C ASN A 18 -15.27 -6.79 -11.46
N VAL A 19 -14.81 -7.79 -10.71
CA VAL A 19 -15.69 -8.73 -10.01
C VAL A 19 -15.75 -8.38 -8.53
N GLY A 20 -16.95 -8.19 -8.00
CA GLY A 20 -17.23 -7.98 -6.57
C GLY A 20 -17.84 -6.64 -6.20
N ASN A 21 -18.05 -6.40 -4.91
CA ASN A 21 -18.58 -5.15 -4.39
C ASN A 21 -17.57 -4.02 -4.60
N LYS A 22 -18.04 -2.89 -5.14
CA LYS A 22 -17.22 -1.72 -5.39
C LYS A 22 -17.74 -0.55 -4.57
N PHE A 23 -16.85 0.12 -3.87
CA PHE A 23 -17.10 1.39 -3.23
C PHE A 23 -16.44 2.48 -4.06
N LYS A 24 -17.21 3.48 -4.48
CA LYS A 24 -16.70 4.60 -5.26
C LYS A 24 -16.04 5.58 -4.30
N LEU A 25 -14.72 5.73 -4.38
CA LEU A 25 -13.95 6.73 -3.62
C LEU A 25 -13.98 8.10 -4.34
N ASN A 26 -13.89 8.06 -5.69
CA ASN A 26 -14.04 9.23 -6.56
C ASN A 26 -14.39 8.76 -7.98
N GLU A 27 -14.44 9.67 -8.96
CA GLU A 27 -14.85 9.32 -10.34
C GLU A 27 -13.93 8.28 -11.01
N THR A 28 -12.66 8.22 -10.61
CA THR A 28 -11.62 7.40 -11.24
C THR A 28 -11.09 6.28 -10.36
N LEU A 29 -11.42 6.32 -9.07
CA LEU A 29 -10.93 5.38 -8.07
C LEU A 29 -12.09 4.61 -7.45
N THR A 30 -11.98 3.30 -7.43
CA THR A 30 -12.93 2.42 -6.75
C THR A 30 -12.20 1.42 -5.87
N LEU A 31 -12.69 1.21 -4.65
CA LEU A 31 -12.29 0.10 -3.80
C LEU A 31 -13.13 -1.13 -4.16
N GLN A 32 -12.48 -2.21 -4.51
CA GLN A 32 -13.14 -3.49 -4.79
C GLN A 32 -12.88 -4.45 -3.63
N GLN A 33 -13.91 -4.82 -2.90
CA GLN A 33 -13.82 -5.70 -1.74
C GLN A 33 -13.85 -7.20 -2.06
N SER A 34 -13.69 -7.61 -3.31
CA SER A 34 -13.56 -9.02 -3.63
C SER A 34 -12.11 -9.46 -3.56
N TYR A 35 -11.86 -10.62 -2.96
CA TYR A 35 -10.55 -11.23 -2.98
C TYR A 35 -10.16 -11.56 -4.42
N CYS A 36 -9.05 -11.02 -4.85
CA CYS A 36 -8.49 -11.31 -6.17
C CYS A 36 -7.35 -12.30 -6.01
N HIS A 37 -7.51 -13.51 -6.56
CA HIS A 37 -6.50 -14.57 -6.53
C HIS A 37 -5.28 -14.25 -7.43
N TYR A 38 -4.71 -13.05 -7.30
CA TYR A 38 -3.57 -12.63 -8.12
C TYR A 38 -2.31 -13.46 -7.85
N ASP A 39 -2.21 -14.12 -6.68
CA ASP A 39 -1.12 -15.04 -6.37
C ASP A 39 -1.01 -16.19 -7.39
N SER A 40 -2.14 -16.67 -7.91
CA SER A 40 -2.17 -17.76 -8.88
C SER A 40 -1.97 -17.31 -10.33
N LEU A 41 -2.19 -16.03 -10.62
CA LEU A 41 -2.09 -15.42 -11.95
C LEU A 41 -0.83 -14.58 -12.13
N GLY A 42 -0.17 -14.24 -11.02
CA GLY A 42 0.98 -13.36 -11.01
C GLY A 42 2.24 -14.05 -11.56
N VAL A 43 2.99 -13.31 -12.34
CA VAL A 43 4.33 -13.68 -12.79
C VAL A 43 5.34 -12.63 -12.34
N TYR A 44 6.59 -13.02 -12.14
CA TYR A 44 7.64 -12.09 -11.77
C TYR A 44 8.36 -11.56 -13.00
N ARG A 45 8.54 -10.25 -13.07
CA ARG A 45 9.25 -9.56 -14.16
C ARG A 45 10.19 -8.51 -13.59
N PRO A 46 11.34 -8.27 -14.25
CA PRO A 46 12.21 -7.15 -13.89
C PRO A 46 11.48 -5.81 -13.99
N LEU A 47 11.64 -4.97 -12.98
CA LEU A 47 10.94 -3.68 -12.89
C LEU A 47 11.17 -2.81 -14.15
N TYR A 48 12.40 -2.78 -14.67
CA TYR A 48 12.75 -2.00 -15.87
C TYR A 48 12.01 -2.43 -17.14
N GLU A 49 11.49 -3.69 -17.20
CA GLU A 49 10.74 -4.18 -18.37
C GLU A 49 9.29 -3.73 -18.34
N ILE A 50 8.78 -3.40 -17.15
CA ILE A 50 7.36 -3.12 -16.95
C ILE A 50 7.06 -1.64 -16.70
N GLU A 51 8.05 -0.78 -16.44
CA GLU A 51 7.83 0.63 -16.14
C GLU A 51 7.03 1.36 -17.23
N ASN A 52 7.20 0.95 -18.51
CA ASN A 52 6.50 1.53 -19.66
C ASN A 52 5.62 0.50 -20.39
N ASN A 53 5.36 -0.66 -19.79
CA ASN A 53 4.61 -1.73 -20.44
C ASN A 53 3.14 -1.69 -20.00
N ILE A 54 2.26 -1.27 -20.92
CA ILE A 54 0.81 -1.17 -20.67
C ILE A 54 0.09 -2.51 -20.59
N CYS A 55 0.75 -3.62 -20.96
CA CYS A 55 0.15 -4.96 -20.93
C CYS A 55 0.18 -5.59 -19.54
N PHE A 56 0.95 -5.03 -18.61
CA PHE A 56 1.13 -5.56 -17.27
C PHE A 56 0.77 -4.55 -16.19
N ILE A 57 0.21 -5.04 -15.10
CA ILE A 57 -0.10 -4.29 -13.89
C ILE A 57 0.74 -4.85 -12.76
N ARG A 58 1.46 -3.97 -12.06
CA ARG A 58 2.27 -4.34 -10.88
C ARG A 58 1.37 -4.58 -9.68
N ILE A 59 1.65 -5.64 -8.95
CA ILE A 59 0.95 -5.93 -7.70
C ILE A 59 1.72 -5.32 -6.53
N SER A 60 0.99 -4.60 -5.69
CA SER A 60 1.52 -4.00 -4.45
C SER A 60 0.64 -4.31 -3.25
N THR A 61 1.23 -4.20 -2.08
CA THR A 61 0.53 -4.21 -0.80
C THR A 61 0.51 -2.80 -0.22
N MET A 62 -0.61 -2.44 0.40
CA MET A 62 -0.84 -1.19 1.10
C MET A 62 -1.40 -1.54 2.47
N LEU A 63 -0.64 -1.26 3.51
CA LEU A 63 -1.03 -1.60 4.88
C LEU A 63 -1.31 -0.34 5.69
N ILE A 64 -2.54 -0.19 6.13
CA ILE A 64 -2.95 0.80 7.12
C ILE A 64 -2.67 0.21 8.51
N ILE A 65 -2.02 0.95 9.39
CA ILE A 65 -1.76 0.53 10.76
C ILE A 65 -2.50 1.47 11.69
N LYS A 66 -3.38 0.92 12.50
CA LYS A 66 -4.22 1.62 13.46
C LYS A 66 -3.89 1.15 14.87
N ASN A 67 -3.93 2.03 15.85
CA ASN A 67 -3.81 1.67 17.26
C ASN A 67 -5.19 1.59 17.95
N GLN A 68 -5.21 1.14 19.19
CA GLN A 68 -6.43 1.00 20.01
C GLN A 68 -7.17 2.32 20.28
N TYR A 69 -6.56 3.48 19.98
CA TYR A 69 -7.16 4.81 20.14
C TYR A 69 -7.71 5.36 18.82
N ASN A 70 -7.77 4.53 17.76
CA ASN A 70 -8.12 4.94 16.39
C ASN A 70 -7.18 6.02 15.82
N GLU A 71 -5.91 5.98 16.19
CA GLU A 71 -4.87 6.77 15.54
C GLU A 71 -4.14 5.91 14.52
N TYR A 72 -3.67 6.50 13.45
CA TYR A 72 -3.06 5.85 12.30
C TYR A 72 -1.58 6.18 12.22
N LEU A 73 -0.77 5.17 11.91
CA LEU A 73 0.69 5.34 11.76
C LEU A 73 1.02 6.07 10.47
N VAL A 74 1.76 7.14 10.60
CA VAL A 74 2.19 8.00 9.51
C VAL A 74 3.70 8.21 9.58
N LYS A 75 4.34 8.29 8.42
CA LYS A 75 5.72 8.76 8.28
C LYS A 75 5.69 10.20 7.79
N GLU A 76 6.23 11.12 8.57
CA GLU A 76 6.49 12.48 8.13
C GLU A 76 7.93 12.63 7.65
N LEU A 77 8.10 13.04 6.39
CA LEU A 77 9.40 13.35 5.82
C LEU A 77 9.89 14.71 6.31
N HIS A 78 11.14 14.79 6.77
CA HIS A 78 11.76 16.03 7.22
C HIS A 78 12.22 16.95 6.07
N ASP A 79 11.82 16.69 4.85
CA ASP A 79 12.24 17.50 3.70
C ASP A 79 11.58 18.88 3.73
N LYS A 80 12.41 19.92 3.89
CA LYS A 80 12.00 21.34 3.88
C LYS A 80 11.60 21.85 2.48
N GLN A 81 11.80 21.06 1.44
CA GLN A 81 11.44 21.42 0.06
C GLN A 81 10.05 20.89 -0.26
N LYS A 82 9.02 21.71 -0.27
CA LYS A 82 7.64 21.65 -0.83
C LYS A 82 7.16 20.32 -1.50
N ARG A 83 7.66 19.15 -1.12
CA ARG A 83 7.22 17.82 -1.61
C ARG A 83 6.14 17.27 -0.70
N PRO A 84 5.28 16.37 -1.20
CA PRO A 84 4.43 15.58 -0.32
C PRO A 84 5.29 14.99 0.78
N CYS A 85 4.96 15.26 2.03
CA CYS A 85 5.81 14.93 3.16
C CYS A 85 5.16 13.89 4.10
N LEU A 86 3.99 13.37 3.73
CA LEU A 86 3.24 12.44 4.55
C LEU A 86 2.99 11.13 3.81
N GLU A 87 3.45 10.03 4.40
CA GLU A 87 3.14 8.66 3.98
C GLU A 87 2.33 7.95 5.05
N LEU A 88 1.11 7.54 4.72
CA LEU A 88 0.26 6.73 5.59
C LEU A 88 0.58 5.25 5.39
N GLY A 89 0.86 4.56 6.49
CA GLY A 89 1.08 3.13 6.50
C GLY A 89 2.33 2.64 5.77
N ILE A 90 2.28 1.43 5.26
CA ILE A 90 3.39 0.78 4.58
C ILE A 90 2.94 0.36 3.18
N HIS A 91 3.71 0.78 2.18
CA HIS A 91 3.52 0.38 0.78
C HIS A 91 4.73 -0.41 0.29
N SER A 92 4.48 -1.54 -0.40
CA SER A 92 5.56 -2.31 -1.04
C SER A 92 5.07 -3.08 -2.26
N TYR A 93 5.96 -3.26 -3.26
CA TYR A 93 5.71 -4.19 -4.35
C TYR A 93 5.89 -5.64 -3.89
N VAL A 94 5.08 -6.54 -4.43
CA VAL A 94 5.23 -7.97 -4.18
C VAL A 94 6.45 -8.49 -4.92
N LYS A 95 7.44 -8.95 -4.14
CA LYS A 95 8.73 -9.45 -4.64
C LYS A 95 8.77 -10.98 -4.61
N PRO A 96 9.65 -11.62 -5.42
CA PRO A 96 9.90 -13.05 -5.32
C PRO A 96 10.32 -13.44 -3.90
N GLN A 97 9.62 -14.40 -3.33
CA GLN A 97 9.95 -14.99 -2.03
C GLN A 97 9.91 -16.51 -2.14
N SER A 98 10.74 -17.19 -1.38
CA SER A 98 10.73 -18.64 -1.31
C SER A 98 9.43 -19.13 -0.65
N GLY A 99 8.63 -19.93 -1.37
CA GLY A 99 7.36 -20.51 -0.87
C GLY A 99 6.12 -19.79 -1.38
N ASN A 100 5.78 -20.00 -2.63
CA ASN A 100 4.90 -19.17 -3.44
C ASN A 100 3.37 -19.24 -3.21
N TYR A 101 2.88 -19.95 -2.24
CA TYR A 101 1.44 -19.95 -1.93
C TYR A 101 1.11 -18.84 -0.94
N GLN A 102 0.81 -17.64 -1.33
CA GLN A 102 0.50 -16.45 -0.54
C GLN A 102 1.58 -15.35 -0.65
N ALA A 103 2.08 -15.13 -1.86
CA ALA A 103 3.15 -14.15 -2.09
C ALA A 103 2.77 -12.74 -1.58
N ILE A 104 1.49 -12.34 -1.70
CA ILE A 104 0.98 -11.05 -1.20
C ILE A 104 1.05 -11.00 0.32
N TYR A 105 0.58 -12.04 1.01
CA TYR A 105 0.61 -12.12 2.47
C TYR A 105 2.05 -12.18 3.01
N ASN A 106 2.91 -12.96 2.38
CA ASN A 106 4.33 -13.04 2.74
C ASN A 106 5.04 -11.70 2.55
N GLN A 107 4.65 -10.91 1.54
CA GLN A 107 5.17 -9.55 1.35
C GLN A 107 4.72 -8.60 2.47
N LEU A 108 3.48 -8.71 2.96
CA LEU A 108 3.01 -7.95 4.12
C LEU A 108 3.86 -8.26 5.36
N ILE A 109 4.03 -9.55 5.68
CA ILE A 109 4.86 -9.98 6.81
C ILE A 109 6.31 -9.46 6.65
N ALA A 110 6.90 -9.60 5.47
CA ALA A 110 8.27 -9.13 5.23
C ALA A 110 8.37 -7.61 5.40
N SER A 111 7.39 -6.87 4.92
CA SER A 111 7.34 -5.40 5.03
C SER A 111 7.21 -4.95 6.48
N THR A 112 6.34 -5.60 7.27
CA THR A 112 6.12 -5.24 8.67
C THR A 112 7.30 -5.59 9.54
N ARG A 113 7.96 -6.72 9.33
CA ARG A 113 9.17 -7.12 10.10
C ARG A 113 10.33 -6.14 9.99
N ASN A 114 10.36 -5.33 8.94
CA ASN A 114 11.33 -4.24 8.82
C ASN A 114 11.04 -3.07 9.77
N TYR A 115 9.80 -2.96 10.25
CA TYR A 115 9.36 -1.84 11.09
C TYR A 115 9.05 -2.27 12.52
N PHE A 116 8.51 -3.48 12.73
CA PHE A 116 7.99 -3.91 14.02
C PHE A 116 8.54 -5.27 14.44
N ASP A 117 8.58 -5.51 15.75
CA ASP A 117 8.92 -6.78 16.37
C ASP A 117 7.69 -7.59 16.83
N VAL A 118 6.52 -7.26 16.29
CA VAL A 118 5.27 -7.95 16.62
C VAL A 118 4.68 -8.59 15.37
N ASP A 119 4.04 -9.73 15.56
CA ASP A 119 3.23 -10.35 14.51
C ASP A 119 1.89 -9.62 14.44
N LEU A 120 1.53 -9.15 13.25
CA LEU A 120 0.29 -8.44 13.00
C LEU A 120 -0.73 -9.36 12.33
N ASN A 121 -1.98 -9.23 12.74
CA ASN A 121 -3.11 -9.79 12.02
C ASN A 121 -3.55 -8.79 10.95
N PHE A 122 -3.63 -9.24 9.70
CA PHE A 122 -4.00 -8.42 8.57
C PHE A 122 -5.45 -8.72 8.15
N GLU A 123 -6.27 -7.69 8.17
CA GLU A 123 -7.60 -7.73 7.59
C GLU A 123 -7.55 -7.15 6.17
N TYR A 124 -8.06 -7.90 5.19
CA TYR A 124 -8.12 -7.46 3.80
C TYR A 124 -9.33 -6.57 3.59
N LEU A 125 -9.10 -5.36 3.12
CA LEU A 125 -10.16 -4.37 2.84
C LEU A 125 -10.61 -4.39 1.38
N GLY A 126 -9.68 -4.60 0.47
CA GLY A 126 -10.00 -4.60 -0.95
C GLY A 126 -8.81 -4.31 -1.85
N THR A 127 -9.10 -4.17 -3.13
CA THR A 127 -8.13 -3.88 -4.18
C THR A 127 -8.45 -2.54 -4.83
N ILE A 128 -7.43 -1.72 -5.03
CA ILE A 128 -7.53 -0.38 -5.61
C ILE A 128 -6.68 -0.28 -6.86
N ARG A 129 -7.20 0.42 -7.85
CA ARG A 129 -6.47 0.86 -9.04
C ARG A 129 -6.85 2.30 -9.35
N ASP A 130 -5.88 3.21 -9.28
CA ASP A 130 -6.06 4.60 -9.69
C ASP A 130 -5.80 4.72 -11.20
N LEU A 131 -6.84 5.01 -11.97
CA LEU A 131 -6.77 5.14 -13.42
C LEU A 131 -6.47 6.58 -13.87
N ALA A 132 -6.63 7.56 -12.99
CA ALA A 132 -6.41 8.96 -13.32
C ALA A 132 -4.96 9.41 -13.21
N ASN A 133 -4.18 8.74 -12.36
CA ASN A 133 -2.81 9.11 -12.11
C ASN A 133 -1.84 8.24 -12.93
N ASP A 134 -1.19 8.85 -13.91
CA ASP A 134 -0.27 8.14 -14.82
C ASP A 134 0.86 7.39 -14.11
N ASN A 135 1.30 7.89 -12.96
CA ASN A 135 2.38 7.25 -12.19
C ASN A 135 1.93 5.97 -11.48
N VAL A 136 0.65 5.82 -11.19
CA VAL A 136 0.11 4.69 -10.39
C VAL A 136 -0.95 3.86 -11.11
N LYS A 137 -1.44 4.27 -12.29
CA LYS A 137 -2.45 3.52 -13.07
C LYS A 137 -2.01 2.10 -13.44
N SER A 138 -0.70 1.86 -13.51
CA SER A 138 -0.12 0.54 -13.77
C SER A 138 0.12 -0.28 -12.49
N ILE A 139 -0.46 0.14 -11.35
CA ILE A 139 -0.30 -0.51 -10.07
C ILE A 139 -1.67 -0.92 -9.55
N LEU A 140 -1.77 -2.15 -9.06
CA LEU A 140 -2.90 -2.68 -8.32
C LEU A 140 -2.51 -2.77 -6.85
N GLY A 141 -3.16 -1.99 -6.00
CA GLY A 141 -2.92 -1.97 -4.56
C GLY A 141 -3.87 -2.90 -3.82
N ASN A 142 -3.35 -3.93 -3.17
CA ASN A 142 -4.11 -4.73 -2.22
C ASN A 142 -4.05 -4.06 -0.85
N VAL A 143 -5.18 -3.57 -0.37
CA VAL A 143 -5.29 -2.79 0.86
C VAL A 143 -5.61 -3.70 2.02
N TYR A 144 -4.84 -3.55 3.07
CA TYR A 144 -5.01 -4.24 4.34
C TYR A 144 -4.99 -3.24 5.48
N ILE A 145 -5.62 -3.62 6.59
CA ILE A 145 -5.49 -2.93 7.87
C ILE A 145 -4.96 -3.89 8.92
N ALA A 146 -4.18 -3.37 9.85
CA ALA A 146 -3.77 -4.08 11.04
C ALA A 146 -3.91 -3.17 12.26
N GLU A 147 -4.32 -3.74 13.36
CA GLU A 147 -4.39 -3.05 14.64
C GLU A 147 -3.21 -3.46 15.53
N ILE A 148 -2.61 -2.48 16.19
CA ILE A 148 -1.49 -2.67 17.11
C ILE A 148 -1.76 -1.93 18.42
N ASN A 149 -1.30 -2.49 19.53
CA ASN A 149 -1.26 -1.73 20.77
C ASN A 149 -0.13 -0.70 20.68
N LYS A 150 -0.44 0.58 20.86
CA LYS A 150 0.54 1.68 20.80
C LYS A 150 1.73 1.49 21.73
N ASN A 151 1.53 0.84 22.86
CA ASN A 151 2.57 0.56 23.85
C ASN A 151 3.53 -0.56 23.40
N ASP A 152 3.10 -1.44 22.50
CA ASP A 152 3.89 -2.53 21.97
C ASP A 152 4.62 -2.12 20.68
N PHE A 153 4.48 -0.85 20.30
CA PHE A 153 5.10 -0.29 19.12
C PHE A 153 6.58 -0.04 19.37
N ILE A 154 7.42 -0.93 18.87
CA ILE A 154 8.88 -0.78 18.85
C ILE A 154 9.32 -0.65 17.41
N LEU A 155 9.75 0.54 17.02
CA LEU A 155 10.27 0.78 15.69
C LEU A 155 11.73 0.29 15.60
N LYS A 156 11.98 -0.71 14.75
CA LYS A 156 13.33 -1.28 14.56
C LYS A 156 14.31 -0.32 13.88
N THR A 157 13.82 0.56 13.02
CA THR A 157 14.66 1.44 12.22
C THR A 157 14.33 2.90 12.49
N LYS A 158 15.29 3.64 13.08
CA LYS A 158 15.28 5.10 13.02
C LYS A 158 15.81 5.51 11.66
N HIS A 159 15.04 6.27 10.91
CA HIS A 159 15.47 6.80 9.63
C HIS A 159 15.65 8.32 9.76
N ASP A 160 16.81 8.83 9.36
CA ASP A 160 17.12 10.27 9.50
C ASP A 160 16.23 11.16 8.60
N LEU A 161 15.54 10.55 7.64
CA LEU A 161 14.73 11.27 6.65
C LEU A 161 13.26 11.42 7.04
N TYR A 162 12.74 10.64 7.99
CA TYR A 162 11.35 10.71 8.40
C TYR A 162 11.14 10.33 9.86
N GLU A 163 10.09 10.89 10.43
CA GLU A 163 9.59 10.60 11.78
C GLU A 163 8.28 9.84 11.68
N ASN A 164 8.10 8.81 12.53
CA ASN A 164 6.84 8.10 12.64
C ASN A 164 5.98 8.75 13.70
N LYS A 165 4.72 9.02 13.34
CA LYS A 165 3.73 9.68 14.20
C LYS A 165 2.41 8.94 14.16
N TRP A 166 1.63 9.12 15.22
CA TRP A 166 0.25 8.66 15.28
C TRP A 166 -0.67 9.85 15.05
N TYR A 167 -1.54 9.74 14.06
CA TYR A 167 -2.50 10.77 13.68
C TYR A 167 -3.92 10.26 13.81
N SER A 168 -4.77 11.10 14.40
CA SER A 168 -6.23 10.91 14.38
C SER A 168 -6.77 11.06 12.95
N LYS A 169 -7.98 10.58 12.73
CA LYS A 169 -8.70 10.77 11.45
C LYS A 169 -8.76 12.25 11.05
N GLN A 170 -9.02 13.17 12.01
CA GLN A 170 -9.08 14.59 11.73
C GLN A 170 -7.73 15.16 11.28
N GLU A 171 -6.64 14.79 11.94
CA GLU A 171 -5.30 15.24 11.55
C GLU A 171 -4.89 14.73 10.16
N LEU A 172 -5.34 13.53 9.77
CA LEU A 172 -5.13 13.02 8.41
C LEU A 172 -5.88 13.87 7.37
N ILE A 173 -7.12 14.27 7.66
CA ILE A 173 -7.92 15.16 6.80
C ILE A 173 -7.23 16.52 6.66
N ASP A 174 -6.81 17.13 7.77
CA ASP A 174 -6.16 18.44 7.79
C ASP A 174 -4.84 18.45 7.00
N LYS A 175 -4.16 17.30 6.96
CA LYS A 175 -2.88 17.13 6.25
C LYS A 175 -3.00 16.45 4.88
N TYR A 176 -4.20 16.22 4.39
CA TYR A 176 -4.45 15.52 3.13
C TYR A 176 -3.62 16.03 1.95
N ASN A 177 -3.51 17.36 1.80
CA ASN A 177 -2.76 17.97 0.71
C ASN A 177 -1.24 17.73 0.77
N LYS A 178 -0.72 17.32 1.93
CA LYS A 178 0.69 16.95 2.14
C LYS A 178 0.96 15.47 1.92
N ALA A 179 -0.09 14.67 1.75
CA ALA A 179 0.02 13.24 1.58
C ALA A 179 0.46 12.86 0.17
N THR A 180 1.22 11.76 0.07
CA THR A 180 1.54 11.14 -1.22
C THR A 180 0.25 10.62 -1.89
N SER A 181 0.28 10.35 -3.20
CA SER A 181 -0.91 9.87 -3.92
C SER A 181 -1.50 8.59 -3.32
N TRP A 182 -0.66 7.62 -2.95
CA TRP A 182 -1.12 6.41 -2.27
C TRP A 182 -1.69 6.68 -0.88
N SER A 183 -1.07 7.59 -0.13
CA SER A 183 -1.56 7.97 1.20
C SER A 183 -2.90 8.68 1.11
N LYS A 184 -3.14 9.50 0.08
CA LYS A 184 -4.45 10.11 -0.16
C LYS A 184 -5.54 9.07 -0.36
N ILE A 185 -5.27 8.03 -1.17
CA ILE A 185 -6.20 6.93 -1.37
C ILE A 185 -6.53 6.22 -0.05
N MET A 186 -5.52 5.94 0.76
CA MET A 186 -5.74 5.31 2.07
C MET A 186 -6.48 6.22 3.05
N ILE A 187 -6.24 7.53 3.01
CA ILE A 187 -7.00 8.51 3.80
C ILE A 187 -8.47 8.53 3.36
N ASP A 188 -8.74 8.51 2.05
CA ASP A 188 -10.10 8.47 1.52
C ASP A 188 -10.85 7.22 2.02
N ILE A 189 -10.20 6.05 2.06
CA ILE A 189 -10.78 4.82 2.61
C ILE A 189 -11.15 5.00 4.10
N ILE A 190 -10.28 5.63 4.88
CA ILE A 190 -10.51 5.90 6.32
C ILE A 190 -11.66 6.90 6.49
N VAL A 191 -11.71 7.95 5.66
CA VAL A 191 -12.72 9.02 5.75
C VAL A 191 -14.09 8.52 5.36
N GLU A 192 -14.21 7.74 4.31
CA GLU A 192 -15.45 7.14 3.83
C GLU A 192 -15.98 6.03 4.74
N GLU A 193 -15.31 5.78 5.88
CA GLU A 193 -15.70 4.75 6.86
C GLU A 193 -15.84 3.36 6.24
N LEU A 194 -14.98 3.04 5.28
CA LEU A 194 -14.93 1.73 4.63
C LEU A 194 -14.20 0.68 5.49
N ILE A 195 -13.79 1.06 6.71
CA ILE A 195 -13.08 0.25 7.69
C ILE A 195 -13.62 0.49 9.10
#